data_e6e3659dd08b3d99432dd3bf17ded299
#
_entry.id   e6e3659dd08b3d99432dd3bf17ded299
#
_cell.length_a   1.000
_cell.length_b   1.000
_cell.length_c   1.000
_cell.angle_alpha   90.00
_cell.angle_beta   90.00
_cell.angle_gamma   90.00
#
_symmetry.space_group_name_H-M   'P 1'
#
loop_
_entity.id
_entity.type
_entity.pdbx_description
1 polymer ?
#
loop_
_entity_poly.entity_id
_entity_poly.type
_entity_poly.pdbx_seq_one_letter_code
_entity_poly.pdbx_strand_id
1 'polypeptide(L)'
;IPFCEENLWDGYPDEINAPYGLAKKMMLVQSQAYFRQYDLNAIHLLMTNFYGPGDNFDSATSHVIPALIKKVAKYFYLTLYIATKLRLYLLQ
;
A
#
# COMPACT_ATOMS: atom_id res chain seq x y z
N ILE A 1 -15.43 -5.25 6.79
CA ILE A 1 -15.12 -6.02 8.02
C ILE A 1 -13.99 -5.27 8.69
N PRO A 2 -14.15 -4.77 9.93
CA PRO A 2 -13.05 -4.17 10.66
C PRO A 2 -11.99 -5.25 10.94
N PHE A 3 -10.72 -4.92 10.72
CA PHE A 3 -9.60 -5.76 11.10
C PHE A 3 -9.35 -5.61 12.60
N CYS A 4 -9.24 -6.75 13.31
CA CYS A 4 -8.88 -6.81 14.72
C CYS A 4 -7.51 -7.47 14.85
N GLU A 5 -6.68 -6.98 15.77
CA GLU A 5 -5.32 -7.52 16.00
C GLU A 5 -5.37 -8.98 16.46
N GLU A 6 -6.40 -9.35 17.20
CA GLU A 6 -6.65 -10.73 17.67
C GLU A 6 -6.78 -11.72 16.51
N ASN A 7 -7.30 -11.28 15.37
CA ASN A 7 -7.47 -12.13 14.18
C ASN A 7 -6.16 -12.40 13.43
N LEU A 8 -5.03 -11.86 13.89
CA LEU A 8 -3.73 -12.10 13.24
C LEU A 8 -3.40 -13.59 13.10
N TRP A 9 -3.89 -14.41 14.02
CA TRP A 9 -3.62 -15.85 14.05
C TRP A 9 -4.74 -16.70 13.45
N ASP A 10 -5.82 -16.08 12.97
CA ASP A 10 -6.94 -16.77 12.35
C ASP A 10 -6.59 -17.14 10.90
N GLY A 11 -6.26 -18.39 10.71
CA GLY A 11 -6.01 -18.95 9.40
C GLY A 11 -4.61 -18.72 8.81
N TYR A 12 -4.42 -19.36 7.66
CA TYR A 12 -3.22 -19.23 6.84
C TYR A 12 -3.30 -17.94 5.99
N PRO A 13 -2.19 -17.23 5.78
CA PRO A 13 -2.19 -16.07 4.89
C PRO A 13 -2.57 -16.48 3.45
N ASP A 14 -3.04 -15.50 2.66
CA ASP A 14 -3.25 -15.69 1.24
C ASP A 14 -2.01 -16.31 0.56
N GLU A 15 -2.23 -17.33 -0.27
CA GLU A 15 -1.15 -18.16 -0.83
C GLU A 15 -0.04 -17.37 -1.52
N ILE A 16 -0.42 -16.33 -2.26
CA ILE A 16 0.54 -15.50 -3.01
C ILE A 16 1.42 -14.69 -2.05
N ASN A 17 0.83 -14.19 -0.96
CA ASN A 17 1.49 -13.34 0.01
C ASN A 17 1.96 -14.10 1.26
N ALA A 18 1.74 -15.42 1.32
CA ALA A 18 2.07 -16.23 2.49
C ALA A 18 3.54 -16.12 2.93
N PRO A 19 4.55 -16.15 2.04
CA PRO A 19 5.94 -16.00 2.48
C PRO A 19 6.18 -14.68 3.21
N TYR A 20 5.62 -13.57 2.72
CA TYR A 20 5.72 -12.28 3.37
C TYR A 20 4.94 -12.24 4.69
N GLY A 21 3.68 -12.69 4.69
CA GLY A 21 2.82 -12.71 5.86
C GLY A 21 3.38 -13.56 7.00
N LEU A 22 3.91 -14.75 6.69
CA LEU A 22 4.54 -15.64 7.67
C LEU A 22 5.84 -15.04 8.22
N ALA A 23 6.66 -14.40 7.38
CA ALA A 23 7.87 -13.73 7.84
C ALA A 23 7.52 -12.61 8.84
N LYS A 24 6.46 -11.83 8.60
CA LYS A 24 5.98 -10.80 9.54
C LYS A 24 5.45 -11.40 10.85
N LYS A 25 4.68 -12.47 10.80
CA LYS A 25 4.24 -13.20 12.00
C LYS A 25 5.44 -13.74 12.80
N MET A 26 6.46 -14.27 12.12
CA MET A 26 7.67 -14.76 12.75
C MET A 26 8.43 -13.67 13.50
N MET A 27 8.54 -12.47 12.95
CA MET A 27 9.15 -11.32 13.63
C MET A 27 8.44 -10.99 14.95
N LEU A 28 7.11 -11.08 14.99
CA LEU A 28 6.34 -10.89 16.22
C LEU A 28 6.69 -11.97 17.25
N VAL A 29 6.69 -13.24 16.87
CA VAL A 29 7.04 -14.35 17.77
C VAL A 29 8.46 -14.23 18.29
N GLN A 30 9.41 -13.86 17.42
CA GLN A 30 10.79 -13.61 17.82
C GLN A 30 10.91 -12.47 18.82
N SER A 31 10.24 -11.34 18.60
CA SER A 31 10.28 -10.22 19.53
C SER A 31 9.75 -10.61 20.93
N GLN A 32 8.68 -11.41 20.97
CA GLN A 32 8.16 -11.97 22.23
C GLN A 32 9.14 -12.93 22.91
N ALA A 33 9.86 -13.74 22.14
CA ALA A 33 10.88 -14.63 22.68
C ALA A 33 12.08 -13.84 23.25
N TYR A 34 12.54 -12.83 22.54
CA TYR A 34 13.62 -11.94 23.01
C TYR A 34 13.19 -11.14 24.26
N PHE A 35 11.95 -10.69 24.33
CA PHE A 35 11.44 -10.10 25.56
C PHE A 35 11.54 -11.04 26.75
N ARG A 36 11.10 -12.31 26.59
CA ARG A 36 11.13 -13.29 27.68
C ARG A 36 12.56 -13.69 28.11
N GLN A 37 13.48 -13.71 27.14
CA GLN A 37 14.83 -14.21 27.37
C GLN A 37 15.82 -13.11 27.78
N TYR A 38 15.64 -11.91 27.24
CA TYR A 38 16.60 -10.82 27.37
C TYR A 38 16.00 -9.50 27.86
N ASP A 39 14.72 -9.51 28.24
CA ASP A 39 13.95 -8.31 28.62
C ASP A 39 13.99 -7.19 27.54
N LEU A 40 14.06 -7.59 26.27
CA LEU A 40 14.08 -6.67 25.14
C LEU A 40 12.67 -6.13 24.87
N ASN A 41 12.43 -4.87 25.21
CA ASN A 41 11.16 -4.22 24.90
C ASN A 41 11.05 -3.91 23.40
N ALA A 42 10.02 -4.46 22.74
CA ALA A 42 9.73 -4.25 21.33
C ALA A 42 8.26 -3.93 21.12
N ILE A 43 7.97 -2.98 20.24
CA ILE A 43 6.62 -2.66 19.77
C ILE A 43 6.48 -3.20 18.36
N HIS A 44 5.49 -4.06 18.15
CA HIS A 44 5.17 -4.60 16.83
C HIS A 44 3.95 -3.90 16.26
N LEU A 45 4.15 -3.10 15.20
CA LEU A 45 3.08 -2.36 14.57
C LEU A 45 2.49 -3.14 13.40
N LEU A 46 1.19 -3.40 13.44
CA LEU A 46 0.42 -3.95 12.34
C LEU A 46 -0.09 -2.81 11.45
N MET A 47 0.68 -2.49 10.45
CA MET A 47 0.41 -1.36 9.58
C MET A 47 -0.38 -1.78 8.34
N THR A 48 -1.36 -0.97 7.97
CA THR A 48 -2.01 -1.06 6.65
C THR A 48 -1.08 -0.52 5.55
N ASN A 49 -1.48 -0.69 4.29
CA ASN A 49 -0.71 -0.14 3.18
C ASN A 49 -0.66 1.38 3.25
N PHE A 50 0.55 1.91 3.22
CA PHE A 50 0.79 3.35 3.13
C PHE A 50 0.74 3.84 1.69
N TYR A 51 0.44 5.12 1.54
CA TYR A 51 0.56 5.86 0.28
C TYR A 51 0.96 7.30 0.59
N GLY A 52 1.61 7.96 -0.35
CA GLY A 52 2.00 9.35 -0.16
C GLY A 52 3.07 9.84 -1.13
N PRO A 53 3.63 11.05 -0.89
CA PRO A 53 4.74 11.57 -1.67
C PRO A 53 5.93 10.62 -1.66
N GLY A 54 6.51 10.36 -2.82
CA GLY A 54 7.63 9.42 -2.96
C GLY A 54 7.22 7.95 -3.15
N ASP A 55 5.92 7.67 -3.26
CA ASP A 55 5.42 6.32 -3.55
C ASP A 55 5.80 5.86 -4.97
N ASN A 56 5.67 4.56 -5.21
CA ASN A 56 5.88 3.97 -6.52
C ASN A 56 4.64 4.20 -7.42
N PHE A 57 4.80 5.03 -8.45
CA PHE A 57 3.78 5.31 -9.45
C PHE A 57 3.97 4.54 -10.77
N ASP A 58 4.81 3.52 -10.80
CA ASP A 58 4.98 2.67 -11.99
C ASP A 58 3.70 1.88 -12.28
N SER A 59 3.31 1.82 -13.56
CA SER A 59 2.01 1.25 -13.95
C SER A 59 1.93 -0.27 -13.78
N ALA A 60 3.06 -0.95 -13.68
CA ALA A 60 3.11 -2.41 -13.55
C ALA A 60 3.28 -2.87 -12.09
N THR A 61 3.89 -2.04 -11.24
CA THR A 61 4.33 -2.44 -9.90
C THR A 61 3.76 -1.58 -8.76
N SER A 62 3.03 -0.50 -9.08
CA SER A 62 2.45 0.38 -8.07
C SER A 62 1.26 -0.24 -7.33
N HIS A 63 1.09 0.11 -6.07
CA HIS A 63 -0.11 -0.20 -5.31
C HIS A 63 -1.35 0.52 -5.86
N VAL A 64 -2.54 0.10 -5.42
CA VAL A 64 -3.84 0.55 -5.95
C VAL A 64 -4.00 2.07 -5.87
N ILE A 65 -3.69 2.71 -4.74
CA ILE A 65 -3.89 4.15 -4.56
C ILE A 65 -2.99 4.98 -5.48
N PRO A 66 -1.66 4.77 -5.54
CA PRO A 66 -0.79 5.45 -6.51
C PRO A 66 -1.22 5.21 -7.96
N ALA A 67 -1.64 4.00 -8.30
CA ALA A 67 -2.14 3.68 -9.64
C ALA A 67 -3.38 4.49 -10.01
N LEU A 68 -4.34 4.62 -9.09
CA LEU A 68 -5.54 5.42 -9.28
C LEU A 68 -5.23 6.92 -9.40
N ILE A 69 -4.37 7.45 -8.55
CA ILE A 69 -3.92 8.84 -8.60
C ILE A 69 -3.31 9.14 -9.98
N LYS A 70 -2.39 8.29 -10.43
CA LYS A 70 -1.76 8.43 -11.76
C LYS A 70 -2.79 8.39 -12.89
N LYS A 71 -3.76 7.49 -12.81
CA LYS A 71 -4.83 7.37 -13.79
C LYS A 71 -5.67 8.64 -13.87
N VAL A 72 -6.14 9.13 -12.73
CA VAL A 72 -6.95 10.37 -12.65
C VAL A 72 -6.16 11.57 -13.18
N ALA A 73 -4.91 11.74 -12.75
CA ALA A 73 -4.05 12.82 -13.23
C ALA A 73 -3.88 12.77 -14.75
N LYS A 74 -3.62 11.60 -15.32
CA LYS A 74 -3.49 11.42 -16.78
C LYS A 74 -4.76 11.84 -17.53
N TYR A 75 -5.94 11.42 -17.05
CA TYR A 75 -7.21 11.80 -17.69
C TYR A 75 -7.50 13.28 -17.55
N PHE A 76 -7.19 13.89 -16.40
CA PHE A 76 -7.36 15.33 -16.19
C PHE A 76 -6.49 16.14 -17.15
N TYR A 77 -5.20 15.80 -17.29
CA TYR A 77 -4.30 16.45 -18.25
C TYR A 77 -4.76 16.29 -19.69
N LEU A 78 -5.22 15.08 -20.06
CA LEU A 78 -5.74 14.83 -21.41
C LEU A 78 -6.98 15.67 -21.70
N THR A 79 -7.91 15.74 -20.76
CA THR A 79 -9.14 16.55 -20.91
C THR A 79 -8.81 18.03 -21.04
N LEU A 80 -7.89 18.54 -20.20
CA LEU A 80 -7.45 19.93 -20.27
C LEU A 80 -6.75 20.25 -21.61
N TYR A 81 -5.90 19.34 -22.08
CA TYR A 81 -5.23 19.47 -23.38
C TYR A 81 -6.23 19.53 -24.53
N ILE A 82 -7.21 18.64 -24.56
CA ILE A 82 -8.26 18.61 -25.60
C ILE A 82 -9.09 19.90 -25.54
N ALA A 83 -9.51 20.34 -24.35
CA ALA A 83 -10.29 21.58 -24.19
C ALA A 83 -9.51 22.82 -24.67
N THR A 84 -8.22 22.88 -24.37
CA THR A 84 -7.35 23.97 -24.83
C THR A 84 -7.20 23.97 -26.34
N LYS A 85 -6.99 22.81 -26.96
CA LYS A 85 -6.89 22.67 -28.43
C LYS A 85 -8.19 23.03 -29.13
N LEU A 86 -9.35 22.56 -28.63
CA LEU A 86 -10.67 22.93 -29.16
C LEU A 86 -10.92 24.45 -29.08
N ARG A 87 -10.56 25.06 -27.97
CA ARG A 87 -10.70 26.54 -27.81
C ARG A 87 -9.87 27.30 -28.83
N LEU A 88 -8.63 26.87 -29.06
CA LEU A 88 -7.76 27.49 -30.09
C LEU A 88 -8.31 27.32 -31.49
N TYR A 89 -8.97 26.19 -31.79
CA TYR A 89 -9.58 25.92 -33.10
C TYR A 89 -10.83 26.75 -33.37
N LEU A 90 -11.60 27.08 -32.32
CA LEU A 90 -12.81 27.88 -32.41
C LEU A 90 -12.55 29.42 -32.47
N LEU A 91 -11.32 29.85 -32.21
CA LEU A 91 -10.91 31.27 -32.25
C LEU A 91 -10.17 31.63 -33.55
N GLN A 92 -10.04 30.71 -34.51
CA GLN A 92 -9.58 30.96 -35.88
C GLN A 92 -10.76 31.10 -36.84
#